data_43b373c659f692a5082ef1b0f9a256e4
#
_entry.id   43b373c659f692a5082ef1b0f9a256e4
#
_cell.length_a   1.000
_cell.length_b   1.000
_cell.length_c   1.000
_cell.angle_alpha   90.00
_cell.angle_beta   90.00
_cell.angle_gamma   90.00
#
_symmetry.space_group_name_H-M   'P 1'
#
loop_
_entity.id
_entity.type
_entity.pdbx_description
1 polymer ?
#
loop_
_entity_poly.entity_id
_entity_poly.type
_entity_poly.pdbx_seq_one_letter_code
_entity_poly.pdbx_strand_id
1 'polypeptide(L)'
;INVRHLVTLLRDDIGMEKIKSTIKYPMQDVKVAIHYGCHLLKPSEVMNVDDPVIPKILQELIEITGATPINHQEYLLCCGKACQTEDVPETMMRDLLKTVHDEEPEILCLVCPTCFGQFDYGQVKVAKQFNEDFHTPAIYYMQLLAFAQGVPYEKLGFERQRLKPEW
;
A
#
# COMPACT_ATOMS: atom_id res chain seq x y z
N ILE A 1 22.98 15.50 -6.83
CA ILE A 1 21.53 15.41 -6.56
C ILE A 1 21.34 14.22 -5.64
N ASN A 2 20.68 14.44 -4.49
CA ASN A 2 20.34 13.37 -3.56
C ASN A 2 18.88 12.98 -3.79
N VAL A 3 18.62 11.75 -4.27
CA VAL A 3 17.29 11.23 -4.49
C VAL A 3 16.95 10.30 -3.32
N ARG A 4 15.82 10.56 -2.66
CA ARG A 4 15.37 9.78 -1.51
C ARG A 4 13.94 9.30 -1.72
N HIS A 5 13.63 8.13 -1.19
CA HIS A 5 12.26 7.63 -1.21
C HIS A 5 11.39 8.39 -0.18
N LEU A 6 10.11 8.59 -0.52
CA LEU A 6 9.17 9.32 0.32
C LEU A 6 9.11 8.81 1.76
N VAL A 7 9.07 7.49 1.97
CA VAL A 7 8.97 6.92 3.32
C VAL A 7 10.18 7.24 4.20
N THR A 8 11.39 7.31 3.62
CA THR A 8 12.59 7.72 4.37
C THR A 8 12.57 9.20 4.69
N LEU A 9 12.04 10.03 3.79
CA LEU A 9 11.86 11.46 4.04
C LEU A 9 10.87 11.70 5.19
N LEU A 10 9.77 10.97 5.21
CA LEU A 10 8.77 11.04 6.28
C LEU A 10 9.37 10.62 7.63
N ARG A 11 10.09 9.48 7.67
CA ARG A 11 10.68 8.96 8.91
C ARG A 11 11.84 9.82 9.41
N ASP A 12 12.83 10.11 8.54
CA ASP A 12 14.14 10.62 8.94
C ASP A 12 14.19 12.14 8.97
N ASP A 13 13.51 12.84 8.03
CA ASP A 13 13.60 14.31 7.94
C ASP A 13 12.43 15.01 8.63
N ILE A 14 11.21 14.48 8.48
CA ILE A 14 10.02 15.06 9.12
C ILE A 14 9.91 14.56 10.56
N GLY A 15 10.06 13.26 10.75
CA GLY A 15 9.96 12.57 12.04
C GLY A 15 8.53 12.13 12.38
N MET A 16 8.42 10.92 12.92
CA MET A 16 7.15 10.25 13.23
C MET A 16 6.27 11.06 14.19
N GLU A 17 6.84 11.62 15.25
CA GLU A 17 6.09 12.43 16.24
C GLU A 17 5.48 13.69 15.62
N LYS A 18 6.23 14.34 14.71
CA LYS A 18 5.71 15.52 14.01
C LYS A 18 4.55 15.16 13.08
N ILE A 19 4.64 14.04 12.36
CA ILE A 19 3.54 13.55 11.53
C ILE A 19 2.33 13.25 12.41
N LYS A 20 2.51 12.52 13.51
CA LYS A 20 1.47 12.18 14.46
C LYS A 20 0.74 13.41 14.99
N SER A 21 1.47 14.48 15.29
CA SER A 21 0.87 15.73 15.77
C SER A 21 -0.02 16.45 14.75
N THR A 22 0.02 16.06 13.48
CA THR A 22 -0.81 16.64 12.41
C THR A 22 -2.11 15.89 12.17
N ILE A 23 -2.30 14.72 12.78
CA ILE A 23 -3.51 13.90 12.62
C ILE A 23 -4.69 14.59 13.31
N LYS A 24 -5.76 14.79 12.56
CA LYS A 24 -7.01 15.40 13.02
C LYS A 24 -8.13 14.40 13.20
N TYR A 25 -8.17 13.42 12.32
CA TYR A 25 -9.20 12.37 12.30
C TYR A 25 -8.50 11.00 12.31
N PRO A 26 -8.20 10.45 13.52
CA PRO A 26 -7.59 9.13 13.62
C PRO A 26 -8.48 8.07 12.97
N MET A 27 -7.88 7.20 12.17
CA MET A 27 -8.54 6.13 11.42
C MET A 27 -8.75 4.90 12.31
N GLN A 28 -9.42 5.10 13.47
CA GLN A 28 -9.68 4.01 14.43
C GLN A 28 -10.53 2.93 13.76
N ASP A 29 -10.22 1.67 14.09
CA ASP A 29 -10.92 0.48 13.59
C ASP A 29 -10.76 0.20 12.08
N VAL A 30 -9.98 1.00 11.34
CA VAL A 30 -9.66 0.74 9.93
C VAL A 30 -8.49 -0.23 9.84
N LYS A 31 -8.73 -1.40 9.27
CA LYS A 31 -7.72 -2.42 8.96
C LYS A 31 -7.05 -2.12 7.62
N VAL A 32 -5.75 -1.96 7.63
CA VAL A 32 -4.95 -1.58 6.46
C VAL A 32 -3.95 -2.66 6.12
N ALA A 33 -4.20 -3.44 5.07
CA ALA A 33 -3.19 -4.36 4.54
C ALA A 33 -2.02 -3.56 3.95
N ILE A 34 -0.81 -4.11 4.08
CA ILE A 34 0.41 -3.47 3.60
C ILE A 34 0.97 -4.26 2.43
N HIS A 35 1.38 -3.54 1.38
CA HIS A 35 2.22 -4.13 0.35
C HIS A 35 3.42 -3.21 0.08
N TYR A 36 4.61 -3.66 0.47
CA TYR A 36 5.84 -2.85 0.37
C TYR A 36 6.28 -2.58 -1.07
N GLY A 37 5.97 -3.49 -1.98
CA GLY A 37 6.60 -3.50 -3.30
C GLY A 37 8.06 -3.93 -3.22
N CYS A 38 8.58 -4.52 -4.29
CA CYS A 38 9.91 -5.12 -4.28
C CYS A 38 11.05 -4.07 -4.21
N HIS A 39 10.92 -2.95 -4.93
CA HIS A 39 12.03 -1.98 -5.08
C HIS A 39 12.20 -1.01 -3.91
N LEU A 40 11.31 -1.02 -2.92
CA LEU A 40 11.54 -0.25 -1.70
C LEU A 40 12.63 -0.88 -0.83
N LEU A 41 12.68 -2.21 -0.78
CA LEU A 41 13.53 -2.98 0.13
C LEU A 41 14.70 -3.71 -0.56
N LYS A 42 14.62 -3.92 -1.88
CA LYS A 42 15.57 -4.77 -2.63
C LYS A 42 16.13 -4.04 -3.86
N PRO A 43 17.46 -4.17 -4.14
CA PRO A 43 18.46 -4.87 -3.33
C PRO A 43 18.74 -4.13 -2.01
N SER A 44 18.78 -4.87 -0.90
CA SER A 44 18.86 -4.26 0.45
C SER A 44 20.14 -3.44 0.68
N GLU A 45 21.24 -3.89 0.10
CA GLU A 45 22.54 -3.21 0.19
C GLU A 45 22.54 -1.83 -0.48
N VAL A 46 21.64 -1.62 -1.45
CA VAL A 46 21.52 -0.36 -2.20
C VAL A 46 20.45 0.52 -1.59
N MET A 47 19.29 -0.06 -1.33
CA MET A 47 18.11 0.69 -0.87
C MET A 47 18.26 1.16 0.58
N ASN A 48 18.72 0.28 1.45
CA ASN A 48 18.99 0.56 2.88
C ASN A 48 17.88 1.38 3.56
N VAL A 49 16.62 1.05 3.24
CA VAL A 49 15.44 1.77 3.76
C VAL A 49 14.98 1.17 5.08
N ASP A 50 14.91 -0.15 5.15
CA ASP A 50 14.39 -0.91 6.29
C ASP A 50 14.94 -2.35 6.24
N ASP A 51 14.61 -3.17 7.25
CA ASP A 51 14.92 -4.59 7.23
C ASP A 51 14.22 -5.26 6.03
N PRO A 52 14.96 -5.99 5.17
CA PRO A 52 14.36 -6.57 3.97
C PRO A 52 13.49 -7.81 4.23
N VAL A 53 13.52 -8.35 5.45
CA VAL A 53 12.79 -9.57 5.87
C VAL A 53 11.65 -9.22 6.81
N ILE A 54 11.87 -8.31 7.75
CA ILE A 54 10.88 -7.89 8.75
C ILE A 54 10.82 -6.34 8.77
N PRO A 55 10.38 -5.72 7.68
CA PRO A 55 10.30 -4.26 7.62
C PRO A 55 9.18 -3.72 8.53
N LYS A 56 9.39 -2.53 9.08
CA LYS A 56 8.45 -1.89 10.01
C LYS A 56 7.98 -0.51 9.57
N ILE A 57 8.70 0.13 8.66
CA ILE A 57 8.46 1.54 8.32
C ILE A 57 7.02 1.85 7.88
N LEU A 58 6.39 1.00 7.06
CA LEU A 58 5.00 1.22 6.64
C LEU A 58 4.00 0.89 7.76
N GLN A 59 4.31 -0.09 8.60
CA GLN A 59 3.51 -0.38 9.80
C GLN A 59 3.47 0.84 10.73
N GLU A 60 4.63 1.36 11.11
CA GLU A 60 4.75 2.53 11.98
C GLU A 60 4.07 3.77 11.38
N LEU A 61 4.21 3.98 10.08
CA LEU A 61 3.58 5.09 9.37
C LEU A 61 2.04 4.95 9.34
N ILE A 62 1.50 3.74 9.17
CA ILE A 62 0.06 3.48 9.21
C ILE A 62 -0.48 3.67 10.64
N GLU A 63 0.20 3.13 11.65
CA GLU A 63 -0.17 3.28 13.06
C GLU A 63 -0.28 4.76 13.48
N ILE A 64 0.59 5.62 12.96
CA ILE A 64 0.51 7.08 13.21
C ILE A 64 -0.83 7.65 12.78
N THR A 65 -1.46 7.15 11.73
CA THR A 65 -2.78 7.61 11.27
C THR A 65 -3.93 7.13 12.17
N GLY A 66 -3.65 6.26 13.13
CA GLY A 66 -4.64 5.61 14.00
C GLY A 66 -5.21 4.31 13.43
N ALA A 67 -4.84 3.93 12.21
CA ALA A 67 -5.27 2.69 11.58
C ALA A 67 -4.48 1.47 12.08
N THR A 68 -5.04 0.28 11.89
CA THR A 68 -4.41 -0.99 12.26
C THR A 68 -3.72 -1.61 11.06
N PRO A 69 -2.38 -1.67 11.02
CA PRO A 69 -1.65 -2.31 9.93
C PRO A 69 -1.76 -3.83 10.00
N ILE A 70 -1.90 -4.47 8.84
CA ILE A 70 -1.95 -5.92 8.68
C ILE A 70 -0.90 -6.36 7.65
N ASN A 71 -0.07 -7.32 8.02
CA ASN A 71 0.82 -8.01 7.11
C ASN A 71 0.15 -9.28 6.62
N HIS A 72 -0.37 -9.29 5.40
CA HIS A 72 -0.80 -10.53 4.77
C HIS A 72 0.39 -11.41 4.39
N GLN A 73 0.17 -12.69 4.12
CA GLN A 73 1.24 -13.68 3.95
C GLN A 73 2.30 -13.26 2.91
N GLU A 74 1.88 -12.63 1.80
CA GLU A 74 2.73 -12.31 0.66
C GLU A 74 3.09 -10.80 0.54
N TYR A 75 3.05 -10.06 1.65
CA TYR A 75 3.21 -8.59 1.68
C TYR A 75 4.56 -8.06 1.16
N LEU A 76 5.58 -8.94 1.03
CA LEU A 76 6.92 -8.62 0.52
C LEU A 76 7.18 -9.12 -0.90
N LEU A 77 6.22 -9.83 -1.52
CA LEU A 77 6.39 -10.34 -2.87
C LEU A 77 6.22 -9.25 -3.93
N CYS A 78 6.65 -9.56 -5.14
CA CYS A 78 6.44 -8.71 -6.30
C CYS A 78 4.98 -8.79 -6.75
N CYS A 79 4.38 -7.63 -7.09
CA CYS A 79 3.03 -7.57 -7.67
C CYS A 79 2.93 -8.14 -9.09
N GLY A 80 4.02 -8.64 -9.68
CA GLY A 80 4.05 -9.24 -11.01
C GLY A 80 4.10 -8.25 -12.19
N LYS A 81 3.85 -6.95 -11.98
CA LYS A 81 3.71 -5.98 -13.09
C LYS A 81 4.91 -5.87 -14.02
N ALA A 82 6.12 -6.10 -13.50
CA ALA A 82 7.35 -6.06 -14.30
C ALA A 82 7.62 -7.37 -15.07
N CYS A 83 6.87 -8.42 -14.81
CA CYS A 83 7.00 -9.70 -15.52
C CYS A 83 6.44 -9.56 -16.94
N GLN A 84 7.19 -10.05 -17.92
CA GLN A 84 6.83 -9.97 -19.36
C GLN A 84 6.37 -11.32 -19.93
N THR A 85 6.28 -12.35 -19.11
CA THR A 85 5.81 -13.67 -19.50
C THR A 85 4.29 -13.70 -19.48
N GLU A 86 3.66 -14.24 -20.53
CA GLU A 86 2.19 -14.38 -20.60
C GLU A 86 1.64 -15.14 -19.38
N ASP A 87 0.49 -14.70 -18.88
CA ASP A 87 -0.28 -15.24 -17.76
C ASP A 87 0.41 -15.25 -16.39
N VAL A 88 1.74 -15.04 -16.31
CA VAL A 88 2.47 -15.05 -15.03
C VAL A 88 2.10 -13.84 -14.17
N PRO A 89 2.03 -12.60 -14.70
CA PRO A 89 1.63 -11.44 -13.89
C PRO A 89 0.25 -11.58 -13.25
N GLU A 90 -0.71 -12.12 -14.00
CA GLU A 90 -2.09 -12.33 -13.53
C GLU A 90 -2.16 -13.42 -12.46
N THR A 91 -1.41 -14.52 -12.62
CA THR A 91 -1.34 -15.58 -11.62
C THR A 91 -0.69 -15.10 -10.33
N MET A 92 0.46 -14.41 -10.43
CA MET A 92 1.12 -13.82 -9.26
C MET A 92 0.20 -12.85 -8.53
N MET A 93 -0.50 -12.00 -9.28
CA MET A 93 -1.44 -11.03 -8.72
C MET A 93 -2.62 -11.72 -8.04
N ARG A 94 -3.18 -12.76 -8.65
CA ARG A 94 -4.27 -13.56 -8.07
C ARG A 94 -3.87 -14.16 -6.73
N ASP A 95 -2.70 -14.82 -6.68
CA ASP A 95 -2.23 -15.49 -5.47
C ASP A 95 -1.99 -14.47 -4.34
N LEU A 96 -1.43 -13.31 -4.68
CA LEU A 96 -1.21 -12.22 -3.74
C LEU A 96 -2.55 -11.62 -3.24
N LEU A 97 -3.52 -11.40 -4.13
CA LEU A 97 -4.85 -10.88 -3.74
C LEU A 97 -5.61 -11.84 -2.81
N LYS A 98 -5.42 -13.15 -2.95
CA LYS A 98 -5.99 -14.13 -2.02
C LYS A 98 -5.46 -13.90 -0.60
N THR A 99 -4.16 -13.74 -0.44
CA THR A 99 -3.59 -13.49 0.89
C THR A 99 -4.02 -12.14 1.49
N VAL A 100 -4.29 -11.15 0.66
CA VAL A 100 -4.90 -9.87 1.11
C VAL A 100 -6.34 -10.09 1.53
N HIS A 101 -7.12 -10.79 0.72
CA HIS A 101 -8.55 -11.04 0.97
C HIS A 101 -8.78 -11.85 2.26
N ASP A 102 -7.90 -12.82 2.55
CA ASP A 102 -7.98 -13.68 3.74
C ASP A 102 -7.88 -12.88 5.05
N GLU A 103 -7.29 -11.67 5.02
CA GLU A 103 -7.17 -10.78 6.18
C GLU A 103 -8.35 -9.80 6.33
N GLU A 104 -9.25 -9.75 5.36
CA GLU A 104 -10.42 -8.86 5.33
C GLU A 104 -10.08 -7.39 5.66
N PRO A 105 -9.11 -6.75 4.98
CA PRO A 105 -8.80 -5.36 5.21
C PRO A 105 -9.80 -4.43 4.50
N GLU A 106 -10.04 -3.24 5.04
CA GLU A 106 -10.81 -2.20 4.39
C GLU A 106 -10.08 -1.58 3.19
N ILE A 107 -8.74 -1.54 3.26
CA ILE A 107 -7.88 -0.99 2.21
C ILE A 107 -6.53 -1.69 2.15
N LEU A 108 -5.88 -1.60 0.99
CA LEU A 108 -4.49 -1.99 0.77
C LEU A 108 -3.61 -0.75 0.58
N CYS A 109 -2.66 -0.54 1.48
CA CYS A 109 -1.75 0.61 1.46
C CYS A 109 -0.47 0.32 0.69
N LEU A 110 -0.10 1.24 -0.20
CA LEU A 110 1.02 1.13 -1.13
C LEU A 110 1.88 2.40 -1.12
N VAL A 111 3.14 2.25 -1.59
CA VAL A 111 4.07 3.37 -1.82
C VAL A 111 4.69 3.35 -3.22
N CYS A 112 4.34 2.36 -4.03
CA CYS A 112 4.87 2.17 -5.38
C CYS A 112 3.79 2.41 -6.44
N PRO A 113 3.99 3.32 -7.42
CA PRO A 113 2.99 3.61 -8.45
C PRO A 113 2.74 2.42 -9.40
N THR A 114 3.75 1.58 -9.64
CA THR A 114 3.59 0.37 -10.45
C THR A 114 2.70 -0.65 -9.74
N CYS A 115 2.92 -0.86 -8.43
CA CYS A 115 2.04 -1.72 -7.63
C CYS A 115 0.63 -1.14 -7.56
N PHE A 116 0.49 0.18 -7.41
CA PHE A 116 -0.82 0.83 -7.39
C PHE A 116 -1.63 0.49 -8.65
N GLY A 117 -1.06 0.68 -9.85
CA GLY A 117 -1.75 0.33 -11.09
C GLY A 117 -2.12 -1.15 -11.19
N GLN A 118 -1.31 -2.03 -10.61
CA GLN A 118 -1.59 -3.46 -10.57
C GLN A 118 -2.71 -3.81 -9.58
N PHE A 119 -2.71 -3.21 -8.39
CA PHE A 119 -3.74 -3.48 -7.38
C PHE A 119 -5.06 -2.74 -7.62
N ASP A 120 -5.08 -1.59 -8.28
CA ASP A 120 -6.31 -0.89 -8.62
C ASP A 120 -6.93 -1.45 -9.93
N TYR A 121 -6.20 -1.32 -11.05
CA TYR A 121 -6.71 -1.75 -12.35
C TYR A 121 -6.55 -3.26 -12.59
N GLY A 122 -5.39 -3.81 -12.25
CA GLY A 122 -5.08 -5.22 -12.46
C GLY A 122 -5.98 -6.13 -11.63
N GLN A 123 -6.33 -5.73 -10.40
CA GLN A 123 -7.25 -6.49 -9.54
C GLN A 123 -8.60 -6.75 -10.22
N VAL A 124 -9.20 -5.73 -10.84
CA VAL A 124 -10.47 -5.88 -11.56
C VAL A 124 -10.34 -6.84 -12.75
N LYS A 125 -9.21 -6.78 -13.47
CA LYS A 125 -8.90 -7.71 -14.57
C LYS A 125 -8.79 -9.14 -14.07
N VAL A 126 -8.02 -9.36 -13.02
CA VAL A 126 -7.76 -10.69 -12.43
C VAL A 126 -9.04 -11.27 -11.82
N ALA A 127 -9.82 -10.49 -11.10
CA ALA A 127 -11.11 -10.91 -10.57
C ALA A 127 -12.01 -11.46 -11.67
N LYS A 128 -12.11 -10.75 -12.80
CA LYS A 128 -12.89 -11.20 -13.95
C LYS A 128 -12.31 -12.43 -14.64
N GLN A 129 -10.99 -12.49 -14.81
CA GLN A 129 -10.32 -13.58 -15.51
C GLN A 129 -10.44 -14.91 -14.77
N PHE A 130 -10.34 -14.89 -13.45
CA PHE A 130 -10.35 -16.09 -12.59
C PHE A 130 -11.70 -16.34 -11.91
N ASN A 131 -12.71 -15.50 -12.18
CA ASN A 131 -14.03 -15.56 -11.53
C ASN A 131 -13.92 -15.53 -10.00
N GLU A 132 -13.12 -14.60 -9.47
CA GLU A 132 -12.87 -14.37 -8.04
C GLU A 132 -13.47 -13.01 -7.64
N ASP A 133 -13.80 -12.85 -6.35
CA ASP A 133 -14.37 -11.62 -5.81
C ASP A 133 -13.30 -10.78 -5.08
N PHE A 134 -12.44 -10.14 -5.85
CA PHE A 134 -11.43 -9.22 -5.31
C PHE A 134 -11.93 -7.78 -5.45
N HIS A 135 -12.04 -7.07 -4.33
CA HIS A 135 -12.58 -5.71 -4.29
C HIS A 135 -11.94 -4.80 -3.24
N THR A 136 -10.73 -5.14 -2.75
CA THR A 136 -10.01 -4.33 -1.77
C THR A 136 -9.46 -3.05 -2.40
N PRO A 137 -9.90 -1.84 -2.00
CA PRO A 137 -9.38 -0.59 -2.54
C PRO A 137 -7.89 -0.43 -2.25
N ALA A 138 -7.10 -0.12 -3.29
CA ALA A 138 -5.69 0.16 -3.17
C ALA A 138 -5.46 1.67 -3.07
N ILE A 139 -4.71 2.13 -2.08
CA ILE A 139 -4.41 3.55 -1.89
C ILE A 139 -2.92 3.80 -1.66
N TYR A 140 -2.46 4.99 -1.97
CA TYR A 140 -1.14 5.43 -1.55
C TYR A 140 -1.13 5.81 -0.07
N TYR A 141 -0.02 5.54 0.62
CA TYR A 141 0.16 6.00 1.99
C TYR A 141 -0.12 7.51 2.16
N MET A 142 0.27 8.33 1.18
CA MET A 142 0.01 9.78 1.23
C MET A 142 -1.47 10.14 1.17
N GLN A 143 -2.31 9.33 0.52
CA GLN A 143 -3.76 9.53 0.53
C GLN A 143 -4.34 9.21 1.92
N LEU A 144 -3.89 8.10 2.54
CA LEU A 144 -4.26 7.73 3.91
C LEU A 144 -3.86 8.83 4.90
N LEU A 145 -2.60 9.25 4.86
CA LEU A 145 -2.08 10.30 5.73
C LEU A 145 -2.85 11.62 5.56
N ALA A 146 -3.05 12.06 4.32
CA ALA A 146 -3.74 13.30 4.03
C ALA A 146 -5.21 13.27 4.48
N PHE A 147 -5.89 12.13 4.34
CA PHE A 147 -7.25 11.94 4.86
C PHE A 147 -7.26 12.06 6.39
N ALA A 148 -6.37 11.36 7.08
CA ALA A 148 -6.23 11.44 8.54
C ALA A 148 -5.87 12.87 9.03
N GLN A 149 -5.19 13.66 8.21
CA GLN A 149 -4.90 15.08 8.47
C GLN A 149 -6.09 16.02 8.18
N GLY A 150 -7.19 15.50 7.64
CA GLY A 150 -8.41 16.24 7.37
C GLY A 150 -8.47 16.89 5.98
N VAL A 151 -7.73 16.38 5.02
CA VAL A 151 -7.92 16.76 3.61
C VAL A 151 -9.23 16.13 3.13
N PRO A 152 -10.15 16.91 2.53
CA PRO A 152 -11.42 16.40 2.03
C PRO A 152 -11.23 15.26 1.00
N TYR A 153 -12.10 14.25 1.07
CA TYR A 153 -12.08 13.05 0.22
C TYR A 153 -11.96 13.39 -1.27
N GLU A 154 -12.70 14.41 -1.74
CA GLU A 154 -12.74 14.85 -3.14
C GLU A 154 -11.41 15.41 -3.65
N LYS A 155 -10.50 15.79 -2.73
CA LYS A 155 -9.16 16.31 -3.07
C LYS A 155 -8.08 15.21 -3.10
N LEU A 156 -8.41 13.99 -2.72
CA LEU A 156 -7.46 12.88 -2.63
C LEU A 156 -7.35 12.06 -3.91
N GLY A 157 -8.17 12.34 -4.93
CA GLY A 157 -8.09 11.70 -6.24
C GLY A 157 -8.71 10.30 -6.30
N PHE A 158 -9.46 9.89 -5.29
CA PHE A 158 -10.12 8.58 -5.24
C PHE A 158 -11.13 8.38 -6.37
N GLU A 159 -11.70 9.45 -6.92
CA GLU A 159 -12.63 9.40 -8.06
C GLU A 159 -12.00 8.79 -9.33
N ARG A 160 -10.66 8.75 -9.42
CA ARG A 160 -9.92 8.18 -10.55
C ARG A 160 -9.61 6.70 -10.39
N GLN A 161 -9.83 6.16 -9.21
CA GLN A 161 -9.56 4.75 -8.89
C GLN A 161 -10.70 3.86 -9.37
N ARG A 162 -10.39 2.60 -9.65
CA ARG A 162 -11.38 1.57 -10.01
C ARG A 162 -12.14 1.09 -8.79
N LEU A 163 -11.43 0.86 -7.70
CA LEU A 163 -11.98 0.51 -6.41
C LEU A 163 -11.74 1.68 -5.45
N LYS A 164 -12.81 2.20 -4.89
CA LYS A 164 -12.76 3.40 -4.06
C LYS A 164 -12.93 3.03 -2.60
N PRO A 165 -12.12 3.61 -1.67
CA PRO A 165 -12.40 3.44 -0.26
C PRO A 165 -13.73 4.10 0.10
N GLU A 166 -14.51 3.45 0.95
CA GLU A 166 -15.80 3.95 1.45
C GLU A 166 -15.62 4.55 2.85
N TRP A 167 -15.27 5.84 2.90
CA TRP A 167 -15.05 6.61 4.15
C TRP A 167 -15.96 7.83 4.24
#